data_4a7cb50900d50287ca2564d27df350e9
#
_entry.id   4a7cb50900d50287ca2564d27df350e9
#
_cell.length_a   1.000
_cell.length_b   1.000
_cell.length_c   1.000
_cell.angle_alpha   90.00
_cell.angle_beta   90.00
_cell.angle_gamma   90.00
#
_symmetry.space_group_name_H-M   'P 1'
#
loop_
_entity.id
_entity.type
_entity.pdbx_description
1 polymer ?
#
loop_
_entity_poly.entity_id
_entity_poly.type
_entity_poly.pdbx_seq_one_letter_code
_entity_poly.pdbx_strand_id
1 'polypeptide(L)'
;MANDRPRQTRRLEFHRIIEALPGVKKAWYQRPPKNNINLDNCIVYSGKPGIRYADNHAYLKGTYYTVTFIHSDPDSETVDVILELPYSSFDRQFISDDLYHDVFIIFFK
;
A
#
# COMPACT_ATOMS: atom_id res chain seq x y z
N MET A 1 20.16 3.33 11.35
CA MET A 1 20.62 4.25 10.32
C MET A 1 19.47 5.09 9.80
N ALA A 2 19.68 6.38 9.67
CA ALA A 2 18.67 7.26 9.14
C ALA A 2 18.46 7.00 7.66
N ASN A 3 17.22 7.20 7.22
CA ASN A 3 16.88 7.13 5.81
C ASN A 3 17.03 8.52 5.22
N ASP A 4 18.08 8.70 4.41
CA ASP A 4 18.44 10.00 3.87
C ASP A 4 17.67 10.40 2.62
N ARG A 5 16.84 9.48 2.10
CA ARG A 5 16.07 9.76 0.89
C ARG A 5 14.89 10.68 1.21
N PRO A 6 14.60 11.68 0.37
CA PRO A 6 13.40 12.49 0.53
C PRO A 6 12.13 11.65 0.49
N ARG A 7 11.07 12.12 1.15
CA ARG A 7 9.78 11.40 1.13
C ARG A 7 9.27 11.14 -0.27
N GLN A 8 9.41 12.11 -1.16
CA GLN A 8 8.95 11.94 -2.54
C GLN A 8 9.68 10.79 -3.22
N THR A 9 10.98 10.68 -3.03
CA THR A 9 11.77 9.59 -3.61
C THR A 9 11.31 8.24 -3.06
N ARG A 10 11.09 8.14 -1.74
CA ARG A 10 10.59 6.92 -1.12
C ARG A 10 9.20 6.56 -1.65
N ARG A 11 8.33 7.54 -1.81
CA ARG A 11 6.99 7.30 -2.34
C ARG A 11 7.04 6.76 -3.76
N LEU A 12 7.90 7.31 -4.61
CA LEU A 12 8.03 6.83 -5.99
C LEU A 12 8.59 5.42 -6.05
N GLU A 13 9.54 5.09 -5.17
CA GLU A 13 10.05 3.71 -5.06
C GLU A 13 8.94 2.76 -4.62
N PHE A 14 8.19 3.14 -3.58
CA PHE A 14 7.07 2.35 -3.08
C PHE A 14 6.02 2.16 -4.17
N HIS A 15 5.70 3.22 -4.89
CA HIS A 15 4.73 3.19 -5.98
C HIS A 15 5.12 2.14 -7.03
N ARG A 16 6.39 2.12 -7.43
CA ARG A 16 6.88 1.13 -8.39
C ARG A 16 6.72 -0.30 -7.87
N ILE A 17 7.01 -0.49 -6.60
CA ILE A 17 6.90 -1.81 -5.97
C ILE A 17 5.45 -2.31 -6.00
N ILE A 18 4.51 -1.49 -5.51
CA ILE A 18 3.12 -1.93 -5.43
C ILE A 18 2.46 -2.04 -6.80
N GLU A 19 2.80 -1.17 -7.74
CA GLU A 19 2.22 -1.22 -9.08
C GLU A 19 2.74 -2.42 -9.88
N ALA A 20 3.91 -2.94 -9.54
CA ALA A 20 4.50 -4.10 -10.18
C ALA A 20 4.04 -5.44 -9.60
N LEU A 21 3.25 -5.43 -8.54
CA LEU A 21 2.79 -6.68 -7.92
C LEU A 21 1.86 -7.45 -8.85
N PRO A 22 1.94 -8.79 -8.85
CA PRO A 22 1.04 -9.60 -9.66
C PRO A 22 -0.42 -9.33 -9.34
N GLY A 23 -1.23 -9.11 -10.36
CA GLY A 23 -2.65 -8.84 -10.20
C GLY A 23 -3.00 -7.39 -9.97
N VAL A 24 -2.04 -6.51 -9.79
CA VAL A 24 -2.30 -5.07 -9.66
C VAL A 24 -2.27 -4.43 -11.03
N LYS A 25 -3.38 -3.80 -11.40
CA LYS A 25 -3.53 -3.15 -12.69
C LYS A 25 -2.98 -1.74 -12.70
N LYS A 26 -3.23 -0.99 -11.62
CA LYS A 26 -2.83 0.41 -11.49
C LYS A 26 -2.78 0.81 -10.04
N ALA A 27 -1.90 1.76 -9.70
CA ALA A 27 -1.84 2.34 -8.36
C ALA A 27 -1.99 3.87 -8.45
N TRP A 28 -2.73 4.42 -7.48
CA TRP A 28 -3.01 5.84 -7.40
C TRP A 28 -2.61 6.35 -6.02
N TYR A 29 -1.89 7.47 -5.97
CA TYR A 29 -1.54 8.10 -4.70
C TYR A 29 -2.66 9.04 -4.28
N GLN A 30 -3.14 8.86 -3.05
CA GLN A 30 -4.19 9.59 -2.37
C GLN A 30 -5.59 9.32 -2.91
N ARG A 31 -5.83 9.45 -4.19
CA ARG A 31 -7.13 9.17 -4.77
C ARG A 31 -7.01 8.94 -6.28
N PRO A 32 -7.92 8.14 -6.85
CA PRO A 32 -7.94 7.96 -8.29
C PRO A 32 -8.46 9.23 -8.98
N PRO A 33 -8.27 9.35 -10.29
CA PRO A 33 -8.88 10.42 -11.06
C PRO A 33 -10.39 10.44 -10.94
N LYS A 34 -11.00 11.60 -11.10
CA LYS A 34 -12.44 11.79 -10.94
C LYS A 34 -13.28 11.24 -12.08
N ASN A 35 -12.70 10.69 -13.11
CA ASN A 35 -13.41 10.12 -14.24
C ASN A 35 -14.02 8.77 -13.88
N ASN A 36 -15.01 8.33 -14.66
CA ASN A 36 -15.57 6.99 -14.53
C ASN A 36 -14.52 5.95 -14.90
N ILE A 37 -13.80 5.48 -13.90
CA ILE A 37 -12.72 4.52 -14.08
C ILE A 37 -13.12 3.23 -13.38
N ASN A 38 -12.85 2.11 -14.04
CA ASN A 38 -12.96 0.82 -13.42
C ASN A 38 -11.78 0.64 -12.46
N LEU A 39 -12.07 0.60 -11.17
CA LEU A 39 -11.06 0.44 -10.12
C LEU A 39 -10.75 -1.01 -9.78
N ASP A 40 -11.33 -1.96 -10.50
CA ASP A 40 -11.07 -3.38 -10.25
C ASP A 40 -9.58 -3.70 -10.43
N ASN A 41 -9.01 -4.38 -9.44
CA ASN A 41 -7.59 -4.71 -9.38
C ASN A 41 -6.65 -3.50 -9.31
N CYS A 42 -7.14 -2.41 -8.75
CA CYS A 42 -6.35 -1.20 -8.55
C CYS A 42 -6.03 -0.99 -7.07
N ILE A 43 -4.96 -0.24 -6.84
CA ILE A 43 -4.56 0.17 -5.49
C ILE A 43 -4.71 1.69 -5.37
N VAL A 44 -5.28 2.12 -4.26
CA VAL A 44 -5.27 3.52 -3.83
C VAL A 44 -4.53 3.56 -2.50
N TYR A 45 -3.55 4.45 -2.37
CA TYR A 45 -2.77 4.49 -1.16
C TYR A 45 -2.48 5.93 -0.73
N SER A 46 -2.23 6.08 0.56
CA SER A 46 -1.80 7.35 1.15
C SER A 46 -0.76 7.05 2.22
N GLY A 47 0.00 8.07 2.63
CA GLY A 47 1.07 7.84 3.57
C GLY A 47 1.19 8.95 4.60
N LYS A 48 1.81 8.62 5.72
CA LYS A 48 2.16 9.57 6.77
C LYS A 48 3.54 9.21 7.32
N PRO A 49 4.31 10.20 7.79
CA PRO A 49 5.61 9.91 8.38
C PRO A 49 5.47 9.03 9.61
N GLY A 50 6.47 8.19 9.83
CA GLY A 50 6.46 7.29 10.95
C GLY A 50 7.85 6.87 11.37
N ILE A 51 7.91 6.35 12.58
CA ILE A 51 9.11 5.78 13.17
C ILE A 51 8.73 4.40 13.68
N ARG A 52 9.53 3.40 13.32
CA ARG A 52 9.36 2.04 13.80
C ARG A 52 10.55 1.68 14.67
N TYR A 53 10.28 1.19 15.85
CA TYR A 53 11.34 0.72 16.73
C TYR A 53 11.77 -0.69 16.33
N ALA A 54 13.08 -0.87 16.23
CA ALA A 54 13.70 -2.16 16.03
C ALA A 54 14.26 -2.65 17.35
N ASP A 55 14.77 -3.88 17.35
CA ASP A 55 15.39 -4.45 18.54
C ASP A 55 16.57 -3.60 19.00
N ASN A 56 16.86 -3.65 20.31
CA ASN A 56 18.01 -2.99 20.92
C ASN A 56 18.03 -1.47 20.75
N HIS A 57 16.88 -0.87 20.86
CA HIS A 57 16.73 0.59 20.88
C HIS A 57 17.00 1.29 19.56
N ALA A 58 17.31 0.57 18.49
CA ALA A 58 17.40 1.17 17.17
C ALA A 58 15.99 1.55 16.69
N TYR A 59 15.91 2.57 15.82
CA TYR A 59 14.66 2.92 15.20
C TYR A 59 14.86 3.19 13.71
N LEU A 60 13.77 2.99 12.96
CA LEU A 60 13.76 3.19 11.52
C LEU A 60 12.81 4.33 11.19
N LYS A 61 13.30 5.31 10.44
CA LYS A 61 12.46 6.37 9.87
C LYS A 61 11.91 5.89 8.55
N GLY A 62 10.67 6.23 8.28
CA GLY A 62 10.04 5.86 7.03
C GLY A 62 8.65 6.44 6.92
N THR A 63 7.83 5.79 6.14
CA THR A 63 6.45 6.21 5.90
C THR A 63 5.53 5.03 6.14
N TYR A 64 4.46 5.24 6.90
CA TYR A 64 3.36 4.29 6.98
C TYR A 64 2.41 4.57 5.84
N TYR A 65 2.24 3.59 4.97
CA TYR A 65 1.29 3.68 3.87
C TYR A 65 0.04 2.90 4.22
N THR A 66 -1.10 3.54 4.03
CA THR A 66 -2.38 2.85 4.04
C THR A 66 -2.69 2.49 2.60
N VAL A 67 -2.72 1.20 2.31
CA VAL A 67 -2.87 0.67 0.96
C VAL A 67 -4.21 -0.03 0.85
N THR A 68 -5.06 0.44 -0.06
CA THR A 68 -6.36 -0.19 -0.30
C THR A 68 -6.32 -0.85 -1.67
N PHE A 69 -6.43 -2.18 -1.67
CA PHE A 69 -6.55 -2.97 -2.90
C PHE A 69 -8.02 -3.20 -3.20
N ILE A 70 -8.48 -2.74 -4.34
CA ILE A 70 -9.87 -2.78 -4.77
C ILE A 70 -10.02 -3.88 -5.81
N HIS A 71 -10.94 -4.83 -5.59
CA HIS A 71 -11.07 -5.98 -6.47
C HIS A 71 -12.45 -6.62 -6.34
N SER A 72 -12.74 -7.53 -7.25
CA SER A 72 -14.04 -8.23 -7.28
C SER A 72 -13.95 -9.72 -6.93
N ASP A 73 -12.76 -10.24 -6.67
CA ASP A 73 -12.54 -11.65 -6.40
C ASP A 73 -12.32 -11.92 -4.91
N PRO A 74 -13.28 -12.56 -4.22
CA PRO A 74 -13.12 -12.84 -2.78
C PRO A 74 -11.92 -13.75 -2.46
N ASP A 75 -11.40 -14.45 -3.46
CA ASP A 75 -10.25 -15.34 -3.30
C ASP A 75 -9.01 -14.81 -4.00
N SER A 76 -8.88 -13.49 -4.12
CA SER A 76 -7.76 -12.88 -4.82
C SER A 76 -6.42 -13.20 -4.17
N GLU A 77 -5.51 -13.80 -4.94
CA GLU A 77 -4.17 -14.12 -4.48
C GLU A 77 -3.30 -12.87 -4.32
N THR A 78 -3.67 -11.77 -4.93
CA THR A 78 -2.96 -10.50 -4.78
C THR A 78 -2.95 -10.03 -3.33
N VAL A 79 -4.00 -10.34 -2.58
CA VAL A 79 -4.05 -10.04 -1.14
C VAL A 79 -2.88 -10.69 -0.41
N ASP A 80 -2.59 -11.95 -0.73
CA ASP A 80 -1.46 -12.65 -0.11
C ASP A 80 -0.13 -12.05 -0.53
N VAL A 81 -0.02 -11.65 -1.79
CA VAL A 81 1.20 -11.01 -2.29
C VAL A 81 1.48 -9.69 -1.55
N ILE A 82 0.44 -8.88 -1.32
CA ILE A 82 0.59 -7.63 -0.56
C ILE A 82 0.99 -7.93 0.89
N LEU A 83 0.40 -8.95 1.50
CA LEU A 83 0.74 -9.33 2.87
C LEU A 83 2.18 -9.79 3.01
N GLU A 84 2.78 -10.33 1.96
CA GLU A 84 4.15 -10.80 1.99
C GLU A 84 5.19 -9.69 1.90
N LEU A 85 4.79 -8.47 1.61
CA LEU A 85 5.72 -7.34 1.61
C LEU A 85 6.26 -7.09 3.02
N PRO A 86 7.54 -6.66 3.14
CA PRO A 86 8.11 -6.36 4.45
C PRO A 86 7.27 -5.33 5.22
N TYR A 87 7.06 -5.58 6.50
CA TYR A 87 6.31 -4.69 7.41
C TYR A 87 4.87 -4.42 6.95
N SER A 88 4.28 -5.38 6.26
CA SER A 88 2.89 -5.30 5.82
C SER A 88 1.97 -5.99 6.82
N SER A 89 0.84 -5.39 7.10
CA SER A 89 -0.20 -6.01 7.92
C SER A 89 -1.57 -5.69 7.34
N PHE A 90 -2.49 -6.64 7.49
CA PHE A 90 -3.87 -6.46 7.06
C PHE A 90 -4.62 -5.66 8.13
N ASP A 91 -5.35 -4.63 7.70
CA ASP A 91 -6.13 -3.80 8.62
C ASP A 91 -7.61 -4.21 8.62
N ARG A 92 -8.27 -4.10 7.47
CA ARG A 92 -9.69 -4.41 7.37
C ARG A 92 -10.12 -4.62 5.93
N GLN A 93 -11.33 -5.18 5.77
CA GLN A 93 -11.99 -5.28 4.47
C GLN A 93 -13.38 -4.65 4.56
N PHE A 94 -13.77 -3.96 3.52
CA PHE A 94 -15.15 -3.48 3.37
C PHE A 94 -15.55 -3.58 1.90
N ILE A 95 -16.87 -3.43 1.66
CA ILE A 95 -17.42 -3.47 0.30
C ILE A 95 -17.99 -2.09 -0.02
N SER A 96 -17.65 -1.58 -1.18
CA SER A 96 -18.16 -0.31 -1.69
C SER A 96 -18.26 -0.41 -3.21
N ASP A 97 -19.38 0.05 -3.79
CA ASP A 97 -19.64 -0.02 -5.23
C ASP A 97 -19.49 -1.44 -5.79
N ASP A 98 -19.94 -2.43 -5.02
CA ASP A 98 -19.88 -3.86 -5.35
C ASP A 98 -18.45 -4.41 -5.48
N LEU A 99 -17.46 -3.71 -4.94
CA LEU A 99 -16.08 -4.17 -4.94
C LEU A 99 -15.57 -4.35 -3.52
N TYR A 100 -14.70 -5.35 -3.33
CA TYR A 100 -13.98 -5.54 -2.08
C TYR A 100 -12.87 -4.51 -1.97
N HIS A 101 -12.73 -3.94 -0.78
CA HIS A 101 -11.66 -3.01 -0.45
C HIS A 101 -10.86 -3.64 0.69
N ASP A 102 -9.69 -4.15 0.39
CA ASP A 102 -8.79 -4.71 1.40
C ASP A 102 -7.75 -3.68 1.78
N VAL A 103 -7.73 -3.30 3.04
CA VAL A 103 -6.88 -2.23 3.55
C VAL A 103 -5.70 -2.83 4.30
N PHE A 104 -4.51 -2.40 3.94
CA PHE A 104 -3.25 -2.83 4.54
C PHE A 104 -2.51 -1.62 5.09
N ILE A 105 -1.71 -1.85 6.11
CA ILE A 105 -0.75 -0.85 6.61
C ILE A 105 0.64 -1.40 6.33
N ILE A 106 1.44 -0.62 5.61
CA ILE A 106 2.79 -1.04 5.22
C ILE A 106 3.77 0.06 5.63
N PHE A 107 4.79 -0.32 6.40
CA PHE A 107 5.87 0.61 6.72
C PHE A 107 6.98 0.47 5.69
N PHE A 108 7.33 1.58 5.03
CA PHE A 108 8.37 1.62 4.01
C PHE A 108 9.44 2.63 4.42
N LYS A 109 10.64 2.15 4.61
CA LYS A 109 11.78 2.95 5.03
C LYS A 109 12.61 3.47 3.86
#